data_cf590bb4a718c96ba66fd81d693f4862
#
_entry.id   cf590bb4a718c96ba66fd81d693f4862
#
_cell.length_a   1.000
_cell.length_b   1.000
_cell.length_c   1.000
_cell.angle_alpha   90.00
_cell.angle_beta   90.00
_cell.angle_gamma   90.00
#
_symmetry.space_group_name_H-M   'P 1'
#
loop_
_entity.id
_entity.type
_entity.pdbx_description
1 polymer ?
#
loop_
_entity_poly.entity_id
_entity_poly.type
_entity_poly.pdbx_seq_one_letter_code
_entity_poly.pdbx_strand_id
1 'polypeptide(L)'
;SSPALSENVIEVASVSEVAEALKTNTNVVVMEAPKEAATISLPKYESGDVAVSITLPETSNDITINYATETGGDSKNAPKELNITTPSVSKIIIDASESTVTLNGQSYTAVEATTADNTLIVGKDVTVADLTVKKGNVEIYGTVNNINFTDNGGYVTVYSVSTAAQLKAAGALVTQKKCRKIVLTADIDLNGSSENLWEPMNAEYNALKNGEANLEEFDGGNHTIRNLYVDNVTNKTNTKGNYYGGLFYVLNGTVKDLTIDGATVTCFRGAALIGRLDAGLVENCHVKNARIYSEQKAGGLAGYVNNSSQDLIIRGCSASDITLDKLSSMDEAYMMGGFIGYLQSYERNTLIENNSVSNIAINYIYTSPDEVTDKVADMEQTYCHAFIGNVINTSKKDESYNKYSVVLKNNRVDKQLENAVTCDRTNNYIGWWAGDYNLNGNNVSYSTKLVIDGEIMDRWIEVKRVANLLRTGGDISIYRYVDLTKNNESSQEINITAETVLTLEKNAVLIVGKQQVNNKSKLTVKGAGAMKATDYLLMNETGAELIIEGGIFTATSATDANGVAVYNQGK
;
A
#
# COMPACT_ATOMS: atom_id res chain seq x y z
N SER A 1 52.86 8.33 28.03
CA SER A 1 51.99 7.71 27.00
C SER A 1 51.41 6.44 27.58
N SER A 2 50.09 6.30 27.54
CA SER A 2 49.42 5.08 27.93
C SER A 2 49.88 3.92 27.05
N PRO A 3 50.11 2.72 27.61
CA PRO A 3 50.47 1.56 26.81
C PRO A 3 49.35 1.25 25.82
N ALA A 4 49.69 0.82 24.61
CA ALA A 4 48.73 0.37 23.61
C ALA A 4 47.89 -0.80 24.17
N LEU A 5 46.57 -0.83 23.89
CA LEU A 5 45.70 -1.93 24.29
C LEU A 5 46.09 -3.20 23.53
N SER A 6 46.17 -4.32 24.24
CA SER A 6 46.37 -5.62 23.61
C SER A 6 45.04 -6.18 23.09
N GLU A 7 45.05 -6.62 21.87
CA GLU A 7 43.92 -7.34 21.25
C GLU A 7 43.96 -8.85 21.47
N ASN A 8 45.03 -9.34 22.11
CA ASN A 8 45.15 -10.75 22.45
C ASN A 8 44.11 -11.16 23.48
N VAL A 9 43.60 -12.39 23.35
CA VAL A 9 42.67 -12.96 24.32
C VAL A 9 43.38 -13.17 25.66
N ILE A 10 42.80 -12.62 26.71
CA ILE A 10 43.23 -12.87 28.08
C ILE A 10 42.16 -13.63 28.86
N GLU A 11 42.55 -14.69 29.57
CA GLU A 11 41.67 -15.45 30.44
C GLU A 11 41.75 -14.88 31.86
N VAL A 12 40.58 -14.67 32.47
CA VAL A 12 40.44 -14.29 33.88
C VAL A 12 39.62 -15.34 34.61
N ALA A 13 39.91 -15.56 35.88
CA ALA A 13 39.23 -16.58 36.67
C ALA A 13 37.78 -16.20 36.94
N SER A 14 37.49 -14.94 37.28
CA SER A 14 36.18 -14.50 37.73
C SER A 14 35.68 -13.20 37.08
N VAL A 15 34.38 -12.97 37.09
CA VAL A 15 33.76 -11.74 36.60
C VAL A 15 34.33 -10.48 37.25
N SER A 16 34.72 -10.55 38.55
CA SER A 16 35.32 -9.43 39.26
C SER A 16 36.64 -8.93 38.71
N GLU A 17 37.35 -9.75 37.95
CA GLU A 17 38.65 -9.41 37.33
C GLU A 17 38.52 -8.75 35.96
N VAL A 18 37.34 -8.73 35.34
CA VAL A 18 37.10 -8.25 33.96
C VAL A 18 37.44 -6.77 33.84
N ALA A 19 36.95 -5.93 34.73
CA ALA A 19 37.15 -4.48 34.64
C ALA A 19 38.63 -4.09 34.66
N GLU A 20 39.46 -4.70 35.51
CA GLU A 20 40.90 -4.45 35.56
C GLU A 20 41.61 -4.95 34.31
N ALA A 21 41.22 -6.12 33.83
CA ALA A 21 41.81 -6.69 32.60
C ALA A 21 41.51 -5.83 31.36
N LEU A 22 40.33 -5.21 31.30
CA LEU A 22 39.92 -4.34 30.18
C LEU A 22 40.66 -3.00 30.14
N LYS A 23 41.40 -2.64 31.17
CA LYS A 23 42.26 -1.44 31.14
C LYS A 23 43.44 -1.59 30.18
N THR A 24 43.89 -2.81 29.96
CA THR A 24 45.08 -3.13 29.13
C THR A 24 44.76 -4.10 27.98
N ASN A 25 43.66 -4.77 27.99
CA ASN A 25 43.24 -5.75 26.98
C ASN A 25 41.83 -5.46 26.52
N THR A 26 41.56 -5.74 25.25
CA THR A 26 40.20 -5.52 24.67
C THR A 26 39.40 -6.81 24.53
N ASN A 27 39.98 -7.98 24.82
CA ASN A 27 39.33 -9.27 24.65
C ASN A 27 39.55 -10.16 25.87
N VAL A 28 38.53 -10.33 26.68
CA VAL A 28 38.58 -11.02 27.96
C VAL A 28 37.65 -12.23 27.98
N VAL A 29 38.16 -13.37 28.42
CA VAL A 29 37.37 -14.60 28.62
C VAL A 29 37.32 -14.91 30.11
N VAL A 30 36.13 -15.04 30.64
CA VAL A 30 35.87 -15.41 32.04
C VAL A 30 35.72 -16.93 32.14
N MET A 31 36.48 -17.55 33.02
CA MET A 31 36.54 -19.01 33.14
C MET A 31 35.52 -19.57 34.12
N GLU A 32 35.18 -18.85 35.18
CA GLU A 32 34.27 -19.31 36.24
C GLU A 32 33.01 -18.45 36.32
N ALA A 33 31.87 -19.10 36.42
CA ALA A 33 30.61 -18.41 36.62
C ALA A 33 30.57 -17.73 37.98
N PRO A 34 29.95 -16.53 38.11
CA PRO A 34 29.76 -15.88 39.40
C PRO A 34 28.79 -16.67 40.27
N LYS A 35 29.06 -16.68 41.59
CA LYS A 35 28.25 -17.38 42.61
C LYS A 35 27.05 -16.54 43.07
N GLU A 36 27.02 -15.26 42.75
CA GLU A 36 25.96 -14.30 43.07
C GLU A 36 25.86 -13.28 41.94
N ALA A 37 24.87 -12.41 41.99
CA ALA A 37 24.72 -11.33 41.03
C ALA A 37 26.00 -10.48 40.99
N ALA A 38 26.48 -10.16 39.79
CA ALA A 38 27.74 -9.47 39.58
C ALA A 38 27.59 -8.31 38.61
N THR A 39 28.46 -7.31 38.75
CA THR A 39 28.54 -6.16 37.85
C THR A 39 29.89 -6.07 37.19
N ILE A 40 29.90 -5.86 35.87
CA ILE A 40 31.11 -5.52 35.11
C ILE A 40 31.04 -4.02 34.83
N SER A 41 31.92 -3.24 35.42
CA SER A 41 32.03 -1.81 35.21
C SER A 41 33.11 -1.54 34.16
N LEU A 42 32.69 -1.17 32.95
CA LEU A 42 33.60 -0.95 31.82
C LEU A 42 34.48 0.27 32.07
N PRO A 43 35.81 0.15 31.82
CA PRO A 43 36.66 1.31 31.83
C PRO A 43 36.37 2.21 30.65
N LYS A 44 36.73 3.49 30.76
CA LYS A 44 36.74 4.44 29.66
C LYS A 44 38.17 4.63 29.15
N TYR A 45 38.27 4.98 27.87
CA TYR A 45 39.55 4.99 27.14
C TYR A 45 39.87 6.38 26.60
N GLU A 46 41.13 6.62 26.31
CA GLU A 46 41.57 7.86 25.66
C GLU A 46 41.07 7.93 24.21
N SER A 47 41.06 6.81 23.52
CA SER A 47 40.49 6.70 22.17
C SER A 47 38.98 6.44 22.20
N GLY A 48 38.23 7.07 21.29
CA GLY A 48 36.80 6.81 21.08
C GLY A 48 36.49 5.60 20.19
N ASP A 49 37.48 4.90 19.67
CA ASP A 49 37.31 3.80 18.68
C ASP A 49 37.62 2.41 19.27
N VAL A 50 37.55 2.24 20.55
CA VAL A 50 37.85 0.96 21.19
C VAL A 50 36.67 0.01 21.07
N ALA A 51 36.96 -1.21 20.57
CA ALA A 51 36.02 -2.33 20.55
C ALA A 51 36.42 -3.35 21.61
N VAL A 52 35.50 -3.68 22.49
CA VAL A 52 35.70 -4.60 23.63
C VAL A 52 34.92 -5.88 23.43
N SER A 53 35.52 -7.02 23.74
CA SER A 53 34.86 -8.33 23.71
C SER A 53 34.99 -9.02 25.07
N ILE A 54 33.87 -9.50 25.59
CA ILE A 54 33.77 -10.24 26.84
C ILE A 54 33.09 -11.58 26.56
N THR A 55 33.76 -12.67 26.90
CA THR A 55 33.16 -14.00 26.83
C THR A 55 32.86 -14.50 28.25
N LEU A 56 31.64 -14.85 28.49
CA LEU A 56 31.12 -15.35 29.77
C LEU A 56 30.87 -16.86 29.68
N PRO A 57 31.14 -17.63 30.75
CA PRO A 57 30.68 -19.00 30.85
C PRO A 57 29.17 -19.07 31.05
N GLU A 58 28.60 -20.26 31.04
CA GLU A 58 27.20 -20.47 31.45
C GLU A 58 26.99 -19.88 32.85
N THR A 59 26.00 -18.98 32.98
CA THR A 59 25.80 -18.16 34.18
C THR A 59 24.35 -18.14 34.59
N SER A 60 24.05 -18.58 35.82
CA SER A 60 22.71 -18.59 36.39
C SER A 60 22.38 -17.36 37.25
N ASN A 61 23.35 -16.52 37.55
CA ASN A 61 23.17 -15.28 38.28
C ASN A 61 23.12 -14.06 37.36
N ASP A 62 22.49 -12.98 37.83
CA ASP A 62 22.36 -11.75 37.07
C ASP A 62 23.72 -11.09 36.80
N ILE A 63 23.92 -10.67 35.58
CA ILE A 63 25.06 -9.86 35.19
C ILE A 63 24.59 -8.47 34.76
N THR A 64 25.15 -7.45 35.41
CA THR A 64 24.94 -6.05 35.02
C THR A 64 26.20 -5.50 34.37
N ILE A 65 26.03 -4.80 33.26
CA ILE A 65 27.14 -4.12 32.55
C ILE A 65 26.87 -2.63 32.55
N ASN A 66 27.78 -1.87 33.19
CA ASN A 66 27.74 -0.42 33.25
C ASN A 66 29.13 0.18 33.00
N TYR A 67 29.31 1.45 33.26
CA TYR A 67 30.61 2.10 33.19
C TYR A 67 31.15 2.34 34.60
N ALA A 68 32.48 2.25 34.74
CA ALA A 68 33.18 2.64 35.93
C ALA A 68 32.97 4.14 36.22
N THR A 69 32.82 4.49 37.49
CA THR A 69 32.73 5.89 37.94
C THR A 69 34.09 6.56 37.67
N GLU A 70 34.10 7.67 36.97
CA GLU A 70 35.33 8.44 36.71
C GLU A 70 35.73 9.21 37.98
N THR A 71 37.02 9.01 38.37
CA THR A 71 37.68 9.80 39.41
C THR A 71 38.75 10.65 38.75
N GLY A 72 38.49 11.95 38.54
CA GLY A 72 39.45 12.88 37.96
C GLY A 72 38.89 13.61 36.72
N GLY A 73 39.32 14.83 36.48
CA GLY A 73 38.73 15.77 35.54
C GLY A 73 38.95 15.56 34.05
N ASP A 74 39.49 14.41 33.61
CA ASP A 74 39.72 14.14 32.20
C ASP A 74 38.55 13.33 31.63
N SER A 75 37.89 13.89 30.61
CA SER A 75 36.85 13.20 29.89
C SER A 75 37.44 12.08 29.02
N LYS A 76 37.15 10.84 29.37
CA LYS A 76 37.53 9.65 28.60
C LYS A 76 36.29 9.11 27.86
N ASN A 77 36.55 8.31 26.84
CA ASN A 77 35.54 7.74 25.97
C ASN A 77 35.13 6.33 26.42
N ALA A 78 33.85 6.06 26.41
CA ALA A 78 33.33 4.71 26.48
C ALA A 78 33.81 3.87 25.28
N PRO A 79 33.91 2.56 25.39
CA PRO A 79 34.13 1.73 24.22
C PRO A 79 33.02 1.98 23.20
N LYS A 80 33.40 2.13 21.92
CA LYS A 80 32.47 2.31 20.83
C LYS A 80 31.58 1.08 20.66
N GLU A 81 32.20 -0.10 20.75
CA GLU A 81 31.52 -1.38 20.60
C GLU A 81 31.82 -2.28 21.80
N LEU A 82 30.80 -2.99 22.24
CA LEU A 82 30.91 -4.04 23.25
C LEU A 82 30.25 -5.31 22.71
N ASN A 83 31.04 -6.36 22.58
CA ASN A 83 30.60 -7.68 22.15
C ASN A 83 30.59 -8.62 23.36
N ILE A 84 29.42 -9.21 23.63
CA ILE A 84 29.24 -10.18 24.71
C ILE A 84 28.94 -11.53 24.09
N THR A 85 29.66 -12.54 24.46
CA THR A 85 29.47 -13.92 24.02
C THR A 85 29.28 -14.85 25.20
N THR A 86 28.20 -15.63 25.19
CA THR A 86 27.93 -16.62 26.23
C THR A 86 27.15 -17.80 25.66
N PRO A 87 27.37 -19.03 26.16
CA PRO A 87 26.46 -20.14 25.83
C PRO A 87 25.09 -19.97 26.50
N SER A 88 25.04 -19.44 27.71
CA SER A 88 23.77 -19.20 28.41
C SER A 88 23.96 -18.21 29.55
N VAL A 89 23.02 -17.27 29.70
CA VAL A 89 22.91 -16.40 30.87
C VAL A 89 21.46 -16.26 31.29
N SER A 90 21.18 -16.35 32.58
CA SER A 90 19.82 -16.21 33.09
C SER A 90 19.27 -14.80 32.93
N LYS A 91 20.07 -13.78 33.25
CA LYS A 91 19.70 -12.38 33.06
C LYS A 91 20.92 -11.52 32.85
N ILE A 92 20.86 -10.66 31.84
CA ILE A 92 21.85 -9.62 31.63
C ILE A 92 21.17 -8.26 31.57
N ILE A 93 21.71 -7.30 32.31
CA ILE A 93 21.23 -5.92 32.34
C ILE A 93 22.29 -5.06 31.67
N ILE A 94 21.90 -4.41 30.59
CA ILE A 94 22.77 -3.54 29.81
C ILE A 94 22.48 -2.08 30.16
N ASP A 95 23.41 -1.47 30.86
CA ASP A 95 23.39 -0.06 31.26
C ASP A 95 24.67 0.63 30.77
N ALA A 96 24.85 0.64 29.45
CA ALA A 96 26.02 1.15 28.73
C ALA A 96 25.60 2.06 27.59
N SER A 97 25.20 3.30 27.91
CA SER A 97 24.50 4.24 27.01
C SER A 97 25.32 4.83 25.88
N GLU A 98 26.65 4.74 25.94
CA GLU A 98 27.55 5.33 24.94
C GLU A 98 28.18 4.29 24.01
N SER A 99 27.81 3.01 24.14
CA SER A 99 28.38 1.91 23.38
C SER A 99 27.31 1.19 22.56
N THR A 100 27.66 0.73 21.37
CA THR A 100 26.85 -0.26 20.66
C THR A 100 27.14 -1.63 21.23
N VAL A 101 26.14 -2.30 21.77
CA VAL A 101 26.27 -3.59 22.44
C VAL A 101 25.70 -4.70 21.57
N THR A 102 26.49 -5.70 21.28
CA THR A 102 26.06 -6.90 20.53
C THR A 102 26.08 -8.12 21.43
N LEU A 103 24.95 -8.79 21.54
CA LEU A 103 24.82 -10.07 22.23
C LEU A 103 25.06 -11.20 21.23
N ASN A 104 26.04 -12.04 21.53
CA ASN A 104 26.40 -13.22 20.74
C ASN A 104 26.35 -14.48 21.60
N GLY A 105 26.53 -15.63 21.00
CA GLY A 105 26.46 -16.93 21.64
C GLY A 105 25.17 -17.64 21.38
N GLN A 106 24.49 -18.13 22.39
CA GLN A 106 23.30 -18.99 22.18
C GLN A 106 22.05 -18.50 22.89
N SER A 107 22.06 -18.36 24.22
CA SER A 107 20.83 -18.19 25.00
C SER A 107 20.93 -17.13 26.10
N TYR A 108 19.93 -16.27 26.10
CA TYR A 108 19.71 -15.29 27.16
C TYR A 108 18.26 -15.45 27.64
N THR A 109 18.07 -15.87 28.88
CA THR A 109 16.70 -16.03 29.40
C THR A 109 16.04 -14.67 29.57
N ALA A 110 16.73 -13.68 30.11
CA ALA A 110 16.25 -12.32 30.21
C ALA A 110 17.32 -11.31 29.81
N VAL A 111 16.94 -10.32 29.04
CA VAL A 111 17.75 -9.16 28.68
C VAL A 111 17.00 -7.89 29.05
N GLU A 112 17.67 -6.97 29.70
CA GLU A 112 17.12 -5.69 30.07
C GLU A 112 17.98 -4.55 29.50
N ALA A 113 17.39 -3.74 28.61
CA ALA A 113 18.03 -2.56 28.02
C ALA A 113 17.54 -1.30 28.75
N THR A 114 18.45 -0.64 29.49
CA THR A 114 18.10 0.46 30.39
C THR A 114 18.50 1.84 29.89
N THR A 115 19.15 1.92 28.72
CA THR A 115 19.91 3.09 28.28
C THR A 115 19.28 3.88 27.14
N ALA A 116 19.39 5.23 27.18
CA ALA A 116 18.60 6.13 26.36
C ALA A 116 18.98 6.19 24.88
N ASP A 117 20.26 6.19 24.50
CA ASP A 117 20.69 6.48 23.13
C ASP A 117 21.53 5.33 22.54
N ASN A 118 21.37 4.15 23.08
CA ASN A 118 22.19 3.01 22.74
C ASN A 118 21.50 2.04 21.79
N THR A 119 22.26 1.50 20.85
CA THR A 119 21.81 0.37 20.04
C THR A 119 22.25 -0.93 20.72
N LEU A 120 21.29 -1.71 21.19
CA LEU A 120 21.50 -3.09 21.57
C LEU A 120 21.18 -3.99 20.35
N ILE A 121 22.10 -4.87 20.03
CA ILE A 121 21.97 -5.81 18.91
C ILE A 121 21.88 -7.23 19.47
N VAL A 122 20.79 -7.92 19.14
CA VAL A 122 20.65 -9.36 19.38
C VAL A 122 21.18 -10.09 18.15
N GLY A 123 22.29 -10.80 18.30
CA GLY A 123 22.98 -11.47 17.20
C GLY A 123 22.16 -12.60 16.56
N LYS A 124 22.52 -12.97 15.35
CA LYS A 124 21.76 -13.88 14.47
C LYS A 124 21.45 -15.25 15.09
N ASP A 125 22.39 -15.85 15.82
CA ASP A 125 22.23 -17.19 16.39
C ASP A 125 21.78 -17.16 17.87
N VAL A 126 21.41 -15.98 18.34
CA VAL A 126 21.01 -15.77 19.75
C VAL A 126 19.51 -15.92 19.89
N THR A 127 19.11 -16.62 20.95
CA THR A 127 17.73 -16.68 21.44
C THR A 127 17.63 -15.94 22.76
N VAL A 128 16.70 -14.97 22.80
CA VAL A 128 16.32 -14.27 24.03
C VAL A 128 14.88 -14.66 24.36
N ALA A 129 14.66 -15.21 25.56
CA ALA A 129 13.30 -15.56 25.98
C ALA A 129 12.48 -14.30 26.29
N ASP A 130 13.02 -13.41 27.11
CA ASP A 130 12.34 -12.18 27.53
C ASP A 130 13.28 -10.96 27.36
N LEU A 131 12.91 -10.07 26.46
CA LEU A 131 13.56 -8.78 26.28
C LEU A 131 12.70 -7.68 26.91
N THR A 132 13.30 -6.91 27.81
CA THR A 132 12.68 -5.69 28.34
C THR A 132 13.43 -4.46 27.84
N VAL A 133 12.76 -3.61 27.10
CA VAL A 133 13.31 -2.36 26.58
C VAL A 133 12.79 -1.22 27.42
N LYS A 134 13.65 -0.60 28.22
CA LYS A 134 13.29 0.58 29.02
C LYS A 134 13.49 1.87 28.26
N LYS A 135 14.58 1.94 27.51
CA LYS A 135 14.92 3.07 26.63
C LYS A 135 15.80 2.58 25.48
N GLY A 136 15.86 3.40 24.44
CA GLY A 136 16.75 3.19 23.31
C GLY A 136 16.20 2.26 22.24
N ASN A 137 17.09 1.89 21.34
CA ASN A 137 16.80 1.11 20.15
C ASN A 137 17.40 -0.29 20.27
N VAL A 138 16.63 -1.32 19.93
CA VAL A 138 17.11 -2.70 19.86
C VAL A 138 16.98 -3.21 18.43
N GLU A 139 18.05 -3.78 17.90
CA GLU A 139 18.07 -4.49 16.61
C GLU A 139 18.11 -6.01 16.85
N ILE A 140 17.15 -6.72 16.32
CA ILE A 140 17.00 -8.16 16.55
C ILE A 140 17.26 -8.92 15.24
N TYR A 141 18.42 -9.57 15.15
CA TYR A 141 18.76 -10.48 14.06
C TYR A 141 18.57 -11.95 14.43
N GLY A 142 18.50 -12.27 15.72
CA GLY A 142 18.19 -13.58 16.26
C GLY A 142 16.72 -13.76 16.56
N THR A 143 16.43 -14.57 17.57
CA THR A 143 15.09 -14.87 18.02
C THR A 143 14.81 -14.24 19.37
N VAL A 144 13.72 -13.48 19.49
CA VAL A 144 13.21 -12.96 20.76
C VAL A 144 11.78 -13.43 20.93
N ASN A 145 11.50 -14.19 21.99
CA ASN A 145 10.18 -14.78 22.19
C ASN A 145 9.16 -13.76 22.72
N ASN A 146 9.57 -12.94 23.70
CA ASN A 146 8.73 -11.90 24.29
C ASN A 146 9.48 -10.57 24.35
N ILE A 147 8.81 -9.50 23.97
CA ILE A 147 9.34 -8.14 24.03
C ILE A 147 8.40 -7.28 24.88
N ASN A 148 8.95 -6.68 25.94
CA ASN A 148 8.24 -5.76 26.82
C ASN A 148 8.89 -4.38 26.76
N PHE A 149 8.06 -3.34 26.70
CA PHE A 149 8.51 -1.95 26.75
C PHE A 149 8.05 -1.33 28.05
N THR A 150 8.96 -0.65 28.73
CA THR A 150 8.66 0.12 29.95
C THR A 150 8.97 1.60 29.70
N ASP A 151 8.31 2.49 30.43
CA ASP A 151 8.63 3.93 30.49
C ASP A 151 8.53 4.71 29.15
N ASN A 152 7.77 4.23 28.17
CA ASN A 152 7.47 4.91 26.90
C ASN A 152 8.66 5.29 26.01
N GLY A 153 9.88 4.83 26.28
CA GLY A 153 11.09 5.35 25.66
C GLY A 153 11.81 4.46 24.66
N GLY A 154 11.44 3.20 24.49
CA GLY A 154 12.16 2.26 23.65
C GLY A 154 11.42 1.85 22.39
N TYR A 155 12.15 1.32 21.43
CA TYR A 155 11.61 0.74 20.20
C TYR A 155 12.56 -0.31 19.60
N VAL A 156 12.05 -1.08 18.64
CA VAL A 156 12.83 -2.04 17.86
C VAL A 156 12.97 -1.50 16.45
N THR A 157 14.19 -1.40 15.93
CA THR A 157 14.44 -0.97 14.55
C THR A 157 14.39 -2.15 13.58
N VAL A 158 14.96 -3.28 13.95
CA VAL A 158 14.90 -4.53 13.19
C VAL A 158 14.35 -5.60 14.09
N TYR A 159 13.36 -6.32 13.58
CA TYR A 159 12.77 -7.47 14.26
C TYR A 159 12.67 -8.64 13.28
N SER A 160 13.44 -9.69 13.49
CA SER A 160 13.45 -10.88 12.65
C SER A 160 12.33 -11.83 13.03
N VAL A 161 11.51 -12.23 12.06
CA VAL A 161 10.27 -12.97 12.27
C VAL A 161 10.28 -14.26 11.45
N SER A 162 10.05 -15.39 12.10
CA SER A 162 10.02 -16.71 11.48
C SER A 162 8.74 -17.51 11.78
N THR A 163 7.88 -17.03 12.66
CA THR A 163 6.65 -17.72 13.06
C THR A 163 5.43 -16.82 13.03
N ALA A 164 4.25 -17.41 12.94
CA ALA A 164 2.98 -16.69 12.99
C ALA A 164 2.81 -15.89 14.30
N ALA A 165 3.21 -16.48 15.43
CA ALA A 165 3.15 -15.81 16.73
C ALA A 165 4.06 -14.58 16.77
N GLN A 166 5.26 -14.67 16.24
CA GLN A 166 6.19 -13.54 16.14
C GLN A 166 5.66 -12.46 15.19
N LEU A 167 5.08 -12.82 14.06
CA LEU A 167 4.49 -11.86 13.13
C LEU A 167 3.32 -11.11 13.79
N LYS A 168 2.47 -11.82 14.51
CA LYS A 168 1.36 -11.23 15.25
C LYS A 168 1.84 -10.24 16.32
N ALA A 169 2.87 -10.63 17.07
CA ALA A 169 3.50 -9.76 18.07
C ALA A 169 4.16 -8.53 17.44
N ALA A 170 4.88 -8.71 16.33
CA ALA A 170 5.49 -7.62 15.58
C ALA A 170 4.44 -6.63 15.05
N GLY A 171 3.33 -7.14 14.52
CA GLY A 171 2.22 -6.31 14.06
C GLY A 171 1.61 -5.44 15.16
N ALA A 172 1.46 -5.99 16.35
CA ALA A 172 1.01 -5.24 17.52
C ALA A 172 2.01 -4.13 17.91
N LEU A 173 3.30 -4.40 17.83
CA LEU A 173 4.35 -3.41 18.09
C LEU A 173 4.37 -2.29 17.03
N VAL A 174 4.13 -2.60 15.76
CA VAL A 174 3.97 -1.59 14.71
C VAL A 174 2.81 -0.66 15.02
N THR A 175 1.67 -1.22 15.39
CA THR A 175 0.48 -0.43 15.76
C THR A 175 0.75 0.49 16.95
N GLN A 176 1.57 0.06 17.90
CA GLN A 176 1.98 0.83 19.08
C GLN A 176 3.15 1.81 18.80
N LYS A 177 3.66 1.88 17.59
CA LYS A 177 4.85 2.68 17.20
C LYS A 177 6.13 2.24 17.92
N LYS A 178 6.23 0.96 18.21
CA LYS A 178 7.37 0.35 18.92
C LYS A 178 8.27 -0.50 18.02
N CYS A 179 7.87 -0.76 16.76
CA CYS A 179 8.66 -1.48 15.79
C CYS A 179 8.75 -0.69 14.49
N ARG A 180 9.96 -0.42 14.01
CA ARG A 180 10.20 0.39 12.79
C ARG A 180 10.63 -0.43 11.59
N LYS A 181 11.12 -1.64 11.79
CA LYS A 181 11.52 -2.54 10.70
C LYS A 181 11.24 -3.99 11.08
N ILE A 182 10.59 -4.71 10.15
CA ILE A 182 10.37 -6.15 10.26
C ILE A 182 11.11 -6.84 9.11
N VAL A 183 11.74 -7.98 9.41
CA VAL A 183 12.36 -8.86 8.42
C VAL A 183 11.83 -10.26 8.61
N LEU A 184 11.26 -10.86 7.57
CA LEU A 184 10.89 -12.27 7.59
C LEU A 184 12.09 -13.14 7.29
N THR A 185 12.27 -14.19 8.06
CA THR A 185 13.36 -15.17 7.90
C THR A 185 12.86 -16.56 7.52
N ALA A 186 11.55 -16.73 7.40
CA ALA A 186 10.91 -17.97 6.96
C ALA A 186 9.54 -17.69 6.33
N ASP A 187 9.01 -18.64 5.59
CA ASP A 187 7.62 -18.67 5.21
C ASP A 187 6.73 -18.83 6.44
N ILE A 188 5.59 -18.14 6.45
CA ILE A 188 4.69 -18.11 7.60
C ILE A 188 3.27 -18.47 7.15
N ASP A 189 2.71 -19.51 7.77
CA ASP A 189 1.29 -19.81 7.65
C ASP A 189 0.54 -19.24 8.85
N LEU A 190 -0.37 -18.31 8.59
CA LEU A 190 -1.19 -17.70 9.64
C LEU A 190 -2.35 -18.57 10.08
N ASN A 191 -2.66 -19.67 9.36
CA ASN A 191 -3.81 -20.52 9.61
C ASN A 191 -5.11 -19.73 9.82
N GLY A 192 -5.29 -18.66 9.07
CA GLY A 192 -6.39 -17.72 9.23
C GLY A 192 -7.75 -18.35 8.96
N SER A 193 -8.72 -17.99 9.78
CA SER A 193 -10.11 -18.39 9.67
C SER A 193 -11.01 -17.39 10.38
N SER A 194 -12.33 -17.57 10.31
CA SER A 194 -13.27 -16.75 11.09
C SER A 194 -13.02 -16.82 12.61
N GLU A 195 -12.35 -17.84 13.09
CA GLU A 195 -11.99 -18.03 14.50
C GLU A 195 -10.53 -17.62 14.80
N ASN A 196 -9.73 -17.39 13.77
CA ASN A 196 -8.34 -16.98 13.88
C ASN A 196 -8.07 -15.81 12.94
N LEU A 197 -8.46 -14.63 13.39
CA LEU A 197 -8.36 -13.40 12.60
C LEU A 197 -6.97 -12.78 12.68
N TRP A 198 -6.54 -12.22 11.56
CA TRP A 198 -5.42 -11.29 11.51
C TRP A 198 -5.92 -9.88 11.82
N GLU A 199 -5.26 -9.20 12.73
CA GLU A 199 -5.46 -7.77 12.97
C GLU A 199 -4.50 -6.97 12.06
N PRO A 200 -5.00 -6.17 11.10
CA PRO A 200 -4.15 -5.40 10.22
C PRO A 200 -3.19 -4.49 10.96
N MET A 201 -1.92 -4.49 10.55
CA MET A 201 -0.89 -3.67 11.17
C MET A 201 -1.21 -2.19 10.99
N ASN A 202 -0.87 -1.39 12.00
CA ASN A 202 -1.06 0.06 11.99
C ASN A 202 -2.54 0.48 11.93
N ALA A 203 -3.38 -0.15 12.73
CA ALA A 203 -4.83 0.05 12.74
C ALA A 203 -5.29 1.41 13.31
N GLU A 204 -4.39 2.27 13.76
CA GLU A 204 -4.75 3.60 14.27
C GLU A 204 -4.68 4.66 13.17
N TYR A 205 -5.84 5.02 12.62
CA TYR A 205 -5.98 6.04 11.58
C TYR A 205 -5.35 7.40 11.94
N ASN A 206 -5.35 7.76 13.23
CA ASN A 206 -4.77 9.03 13.70
C ASN A 206 -3.24 9.02 13.82
N ALA A 207 -2.61 7.86 13.62
CA ALA A 207 -1.17 7.70 13.76
C ALA A 207 -0.36 8.36 12.61
N LEU A 208 -1.02 8.65 11.49
CA LEU A 208 -0.38 9.24 10.31
C LEU A 208 -0.43 10.78 10.26
N LYS A 209 -0.84 11.42 11.35
CA LYS A 209 -0.73 12.88 11.43
C LYS A 209 0.76 13.26 11.41
N ASN A 210 1.15 14.09 10.47
CA ASN A 210 2.46 14.73 10.32
C ASN A 210 3.52 13.99 9.48
N GLY A 211 3.16 13.00 8.65
CA GLY A 211 4.11 12.36 7.72
C GLY A 211 5.15 11.46 8.41
N GLU A 212 4.98 11.14 9.68
CA GLU A 212 5.83 10.18 10.37
C GLU A 212 5.46 8.74 9.97
N ALA A 213 6.44 7.99 9.48
CA ALA A 213 6.29 6.58 9.21
C ALA A 213 6.24 5.80 10.53
N ASN A 214 5.18 5.03 10.77
CA ASN A 214 5.12 4.13 11.92
C ASN A 214 6.02 2.91 11.69
N LEU A 215 6.03 2.42 10.46
CA LEU A 215 6.90 1.34 10.00
C LEU A 215 7.73 1.86 8.84
N GLU A 216 9.05 1.91 9.00
CA GLU A 216 9.96 2.35 7.95
C GLU A 216 10.10 1.30 6.85
N GLU A 217 10.21 0.02 7.23
CA GLU A 217 10.38 -1.06 6.27
C GLU A 217 9.81 -2.40 6.78
N PHE A 218 9.09 -3.08 5.89
CA PHE A 218 8.76 -4.49 6.01
C PHE A 218 9.48 -5.25 4.89
N ASP A 219 10.50 -6.01 5.25
CA ASP A 219 11.27 -6.84 4.34
C ASP A 219 10.78 -8.28 4.40
N GLY A 220 10.11 -8.73 3.35
CA GLY A 220 9.62 -10.10 3.26
C GLY A 220 10.70 -11.15 3.10
N GLY A 221 11.96 -10.76 2.78
CA GLY A 221 13.07 -11.69 2.61
C GLY A 221 12.83 -12.74 1.51
N ASN A 222 11.99 -12.44 0.53
CA ASN A 222 11.48 -13.38 -0.48
C ASN A 222 10.65 -14.53 0.10
N HIS A 223 10.08 -14.35 1.28
CA HIS A 223 9.21 -15.34 1.92
C HIS A 223 7.74 -15.08 1.62
N THR A 224 6.92 -16.07 1.95
CA THR A 224 5.48 -16.07 1.73
C THR A 224 4.74 -16.10 3.06
N ILE A 225 3.75 -15.22 3.18
CA ILE A 225 2.71 -15.29 4.23
C ILE A 225 1.47 -15.96 3.62
N ARG A 226 1.02 -17.06 4.24
CA ARG A 226 -0.14 -17.83 3.77
C ARG A 226 -1.32 -17.68 4.70
N ASN A 227 -2.51 -17.83 4.10
CA ASN A 227 -3.78 -17.96 4.78
C ASN A 227 -4.08 -16.79 5.72
N LEU A 228 -3.86 -15.57 5.23
CA LEU A 228 -4.29 -14.35 5.88
C LEU A 228 -5.82 -14.28 5.91
N TYR A 229 -6.40 -14.05 7.06
CA TYR A 229 -7.85 -13.89 7.20
C TYR A 229 -8.19 -12.64 8.02
N VAL A 230 -8.85 -11.69 7.38
CA VAL A 230 -9.26 -10.41 7.98
C VAL A 230 -10.76 -10.27 7.90
N ASP A 231 -11.40 -9.91 9.00
CA ASP A 231 -12.79 -9.52 9.05
C ASP A 231 -12.96 -8.24 9.89
N ASN A 232 -12.97 -7.10 9.22
CA ASN A 232 -13.12 -5.80 9.85
C ASN A 232 -14.55 -5.23 9.78
N VAL A 233 -15.50 -5.95 9.20
CA VAL A 233 -16.90 -5.51 9.12
C VAL A 233 -17.72 -6.04 10.28
N THR A 234 -17.51 -7.31 10.64
CA THR A 234 -18.26 -7.96 11.72
C THR A 234 -17.76 -7.55 13.10
N ASN A 235 -16.49 -7.24 13.22
CA ASN A 235 -15.84 -6.82 14.45
C ASN A 235 -15.87 -5.28 14.61
N LYS A 236 -17.05 -4.72 14.79
CA LYS A 236 -17.31 -3.26 14.90
C LYS A 236 -16.72 -2.59 16.15
N THR A 237 -15.51 -2.92 16.53
CA THR A 237 -14.82 -2.23 17.63
C THR A 237 -14.28 -0.87 17.23
N ASN A 238 -14.25 -0.55 15.94
CA ASN A 238 -13.75 0.72 15.44
C ASN A 238 -14.93 1.63 15.03
N THR A 239 -15.31 2.52 15.91
CA THR A 239 -16.43 3.47 15.75
C THR A 239 -16.15 4.63 14.77
N LYS A 240 -15.02 4.64 14.07
CA LYS A 240 -14.55 5.79 13.27
C LYS A 240 -14.73 5.69 11.76
N GLY A 241 -15.52 4.76 11.25
CA GLY A 241 -16.09 4.84 9.90
C GLY A 241 -15.21 4.51 8.70
N ASN A 242 -13.93 4.19 8.88
CA ASN A 242 -13.02 3.83 7.79
C ASN A 242 -12.28 2.53 8.12
N TYR A 243 -12.89 1.40 7.78
CA TYR A 243 -12.35 0.08 8.10
C TYR A 243 -11.51 -0.46 6.95
N TYR A 244 -10.20 -0.29 7.07
CA TYR A 244 -9.26 -0.85 6.09
C TYR A 244 -8.93 -2.31 6.43
N GLY A 245 -8.80 -3.15 5.40
CA GLY A 245 -8.43 -4.55 5.53
C GLY A 245 -7.21 -4.91 4.70
N GLY A 246 -6.38 -5.82 5.20
CA GLY A 246 -5.16 -6.31 4.59
C GLY A 246 -4.15 -6.75 5.63
N LEU A 247 -2.95 -7.11 5.18
CA LEU A 247 -1.84 -7.29 6.11
C LEU A 247 -1.56 -5.99 6.87
N PHE A 248 -1.58 -4.87 6.13
CA PHE A 248 -1.49 -3.51 6.68
C PHE A 248 -2.85 -2.82 6.60
N TYR A 249 -3.23 -2.16 7.69
CA TYR A 249 -4.36 -1.24 7.73
C TYR A 249 -4.04 0.04 6.95
N VAL A 250 -2.96 0.71 7.33
CA VAL A 250 -2.37 1.86 6.63
C VAL A 250 -0.86 1.69 6.56
N LEU A 251 -0.27 2.05 5.44
CA LEU A 251 1.18 2.02 5.23
C LEU A 251 1.65 3.32 4.60
N ASN A 252 2.76 3.86 5.12
CA ASN A 252 3.47 5.02 4.54
C ASN A 252 5.00 4.84 4.47
N GLY A 253 5.47 3.60 4.60
CA GLY A 253 6.88 3.22 4.50
C GLY A 253 7.15 2.30 3.32
N THR A 254 8.15 1.46 3.47
CA THR A 254 8.57 0.49 2.45
C THR A 254 8.06 -0.91 2.79
N VAL A 255 7.50 -1.60 1.80
CA VAL A 255 7.31 -3.06 1.83
C VAL A 255 7.94 -3.67 0.60
N LYS A 256 8.72 -4.71 0.78
CA LYS A 256 9.47 -5.35 -0.31
C LYS A 256 9.62 -6.85 -0.14
N ASP A 257 9.84 -7.53 -1.27
CA ASP A 257 10.22 -8.94 -1.33
C ASP A 257 9.28 -9.85 -0.54
N LEU A 258 7.97 -9.63 -0.69
CA LEU A 258 6.94 -10.32 0.05
C LEU A 258 5.90 -10.95 -0.88
N THR A 259 5.52 -12.18 -0.61
CA THR A 259 4.37 -12.84 -1.24
C THR A 259 3.27 -13.08 -0.21
N ILE A 260 2.04 -12.72 -0.57
CA ILE A 260 0.81 -13.09 0.16
C ILE A 260 0.09 -14.14 -0.68
N ASP A 261 -0.18 -15.29 -0.10
CA ASP A 261 -0.84 -16.41 -0.79
C ASP A 261 -2.03 -16.93 0.01
N GLY A 262 -3.22 -16.89 -0.57
CA GLY A 262 -4.42 -17.44 0.04
C GLY A 262 -5.09 -16.49 1.05
N ALA A 263 -5.17 -15.21 0.78
CA ALA A 263 -5.82 -14.25 1.66
C ALA A 263 -7.35 -14.24 1.48
N THR A 264 -8.07 -14.08 2.60
CA THR A 264 -9.50 -13.74 2.63
C THR A 264 -9.66 -12.48 3.47
N VAL A 265 -10.19 -11.43 2.86
CA VAL A 265 -10.32 -10.12 3.51
C VAL A 265 -11.74 -9.61 3.36
N THR A 266 -12.39 -9.30 4.48
CA THR A 266 -13.69 -8.66 4.53
C THR A 266 -13.54 -7.30 5.20
N CYS A 267 -13.91 -6.22 4.49
CA CYS A 267 -13.62 -4.87 4.94
C CYS A 267 -14.53 -3.83 4.29
N PHE A 268 -14.47 -2.60 4.75
CA PHE A 268 -15.09 -1.46 4.07
C PHE A 268 -14.24 -1.04 2.85
N ARG A 269 -12.92 -0.96 3.04
CA ARG A 269 -11.91 -0.72 1.98
C ARG A 269 -10.71 -1.62 2.21
N GLY A 270 -10.24 -2.31 1.22
CA GLY A 270 -9.09 -3.18 1.48
C GLY A 270 -8.51 -3.93 0.30
N ALA A 271 -7.52 -4.72 0.66
CA ALA A 271 -6.74 -5.55 -0.23
C ALA A 271 -6.13 -6.72 0.56
N ALA A 272 -5.44 -7.61 -0.11
CA ALA A 272 -4.69 -8.64 0.60
C ALA A 272 -3.47 -8.06 1.32
N LEU A 273 -2.74 -7.12 0.70
CA LEU A 273 -1.53 -6.57 1.28
C LEU A 273 -1.79 -5.26 2.04
N ILE A 274 -2.32 -4.23 1.38
CA ILE A 274 -2.40 -2.88 1.95
C ILE A 274 -3.82 -2.35 1.83
N GLY A 275 -4.47 -2.10 2.95
CA GLY A 275 -5.78 -1.47 2.97
C GLY A 275 -5.74 -0.04 2.45
N ARG A 276 -4.83 0.77 3.02
CA ARG A 276 -4.55 2.14 2.59
C ARG A 276 -3.05 2.39 2.50
N LEU A 277 -2.61 2.90 1.36
CA LEU A 277 -1.22 3.27 1.10
C LEU A 277 -1.12 4.80 0.93
N ASP A 278 -0.40 5.45 1.82
CA ASP A 278 -0.29 6.92 1.82
C ASP A 278 1.01 7.44 1.21
N ALA A 279 2.08 6.67 1.25
CA ALA A 279 3.38 7.03 0.69
C ALA A 279 4.34 5.84 0.70
N GLY A 280 5.50 5.99 0.12
CA GLY A 280 6.62 5.08 0.27
C GLY A 280 6.95 4.25 -0.96
N LEU A 281 7.39 3.04 -0.73
CA LEU A 281 7.84 2.11 -1.76
C LEU A 281 7.21 0.74 -1.54
N VAL A 282 6.56 0.23 -2.59
CA VAL A 282 6.10 -1.17 -2.67
C VAL A 282 6.86 -1.83 -3.81
N GLU A 283 7.74 -2.74 -3.48
CA GLU A 283 8.67 -3.34 -4.44
C GLU A 283 8.71 -4.85 -4.34
N ASN A 284 8.63 -5.53 -5.48
CA ASN A 284 8.73 -7.00 -5.55
C ASN A 284 7.78 -7.70 -4.55
N CYS A 285 6.53 -7.24 -4.50
CA CYS A 285 5.48 -7.81 -3.70
C CYS A 285 4.45 -8.52 -4.58
N HIS A 286 4.07 -9.73 -4.21
CA HIS A 286 3.18 -10.57 -5.00
C HIS A 286 2.00 -11.02 -4.16
N VAL A 287 0.80 -10.80 -4.69
CA VAL A 287 -0.44 -11.28 -4.09
C VAL A 287 -1.04 -12.33 -5.01
N LYS A 288 -1.38 -13.48 -4.47
CA LYS A 288 -2.03 -14.54 -5.23
C LYS A 288 -3.06 -15.32 -4.42
N ASN A 289 -4.06 -15.85 -5.10
CA ASN A 289 -5.14 -16.63 -4.49
C ASN A 289 -5.84 -15.85 -3.37
N ALA A 290 -6.26 -14.62 -3.67
CA ALA A 290 -6.93 -13.78 -2.68
C ALA A 290 -8.39 -13.52 -3.04
N ARG A 291 -9.23 -13.45 -2.02
CA ARG A 291 -10.62 -13.05 -2.13
C ARG A 291 -10.90 -11.88 -1.20
N ILE A 292 -11.35 -10.78 -1.79
CA ILE A 292 -11.61 -9.53 -1.07
C ILE A 292 -13.10 -9.23 -1.15
N TYR A 293 -13.75 -9.17 0.00
CA TYR A 293 -15.12 -8.72 0.17
C TYR A 293 -15.09 -7.29 0.69
N SER A 294 -15.57 -6.35 -0.12
CA SER A 294 -15.50 -4.92 0.24
C SER A 294 -16.85 -4.23 0.08
N GLU A 295 -17.10 -3.27 0.95
CA GLU A 295 -18.25 -2.39 0.82
C GLU A 295 -18.01 -1.21 -0.12
N GLN A 296 -16.76 -0.76 -0.33
CA GLN A 296 -16.50 0.44 -1.12
C GLN A 296 -15.30 0.34 -2.07
N LYS A 297 -14.12 -0.04 -1.60
CA LYS A 297 -12.89 -0.05 -2.40
C LYS A 297 -12.13 -1.36 -2.20
N ALA A 298 -11.76 -2.00 -3.28
CA ALA A 298 -11.03 -3.25 -3.23
C ALA A 298 -9.93 -3.33 -4.28
N GLY A 299 -8.79 -3.87 -3.87
CA GLY A 299 -7.69 -4.22 -4.76
C GLY A 299 -7.04 -5.53 -4.33
N GLY A 300 -6.22 -6.11 -5.20
CA GLY A 300 -5.39 -7.23 -4.81
C GLY A 300 -4.22 -6.79 -3.94
N LEU A 301 -3.47 -5.80 -4.42
CA LEU A 301 -2.30 -5.24 -3.72
C LEU A 301 -2.68 -4.13 -2.74
N ALA A 302 -3.42 -3.14 -3.20
CA ALA A 302 -3.87 -2.00 -2.38
C ALA A 302 -5.33 -1.67 -2.65
N GLY A 303 -6.10 -1.44 -1.59
CA GLY A 303 -7.50 -1.04 -1.71
C GLY A 303 -7.64 0.44 -2.02
N TYR A 304 -6.93 1.26 -1.29
CA TYR A 304 -6.94 2.71 -1.42
C TYR A 304 -5.52 3.28 -1.37
N VAL A 305 -5.14 3.98 -2.41
CA VAL A 305 -3.88 4.73 -2.46
C VAL A 305 -4.22 6.22 -2.31
N ASN A 306 -3.71 6.85 -1.27
CA ASN A 306 -3.91 8.27 -0.99
C ASN A 306 -2.56 8.98 -0.90
N ASN A 307 -1.98 9.25 -2.07
CA ASN A 307 -0.67 9.90 -2.12
C ASN A 307 -0.80 11.41 -1.93
N SER A 308 -0.60 11.87 -0.70
CA SER A 308 -0.71 13.27 -0.33
C SER A 308 0.49 13.82 0.45
N SER A 309 1.42 12.97 0.86
CA SER A 309 2.53 13.38 1.74
C SER A 309 3.90 13.31 1.09
N GLN A 310 4.18 12.28 0.32
CA GLN A 310 5.47 12.02 -0.32
C GLN A 310 5.27 11.33 -1.65
N ASP A 311 6.33 11.26 -2.47
CA ASP A 311 6.31 10.49 -3.69
C ASP A 311 6.14 8.99 -3.39
N LEU A 312 5.45 8.28 -4.28
CA LEU A 312 5.10 6.89 -4.15
C LEU A 312 5.61 6.09 -5.35
N ILE A 313 6.20 4.96 -5.08
CA ILE A 313 6.64 4.01 -6.11
C ILE A 313 6.05 2.63 -5.83
N ILE A 314 5.42 2.04 -6.84
CA ILE A 314 4.97 0.64 -6.83
C ILE A 314 5.59 -0.03 -8.05
N ARG A 315 6.50 -0.96 -7.83
CA ARG A 315 7.22 -1.60 -8.94
C ARG A 315 7.54 -3.06 -8.72
N GLY A 316 7.59 -3.82 -9.83
CA GLY A 316 7.93 -5.23 -9.82
C GLY A 316 6.95 -6.10 -9.03
N CYS A 317 5.71 -5.64 -8.87
CA CYS A 317 4.68 -6.31 -8.10
C CYS A 317 3.71 -7.07 -9.01
N SER A 318 2.98 -8.01 -8.43
CA SER A 318 1.95 -8.73 -9.16
C SER A 318 0.73 -9.06 -8.30
N ALA A 319 -0.41 -9.22 -8.97
CA ALA A 319 -1.63 -9.77 -8.40
C ALA A 319 -2.19 -10.81 -9.36
N SER A 320 -2.39 -12.03 -8.89
CA SER A 320 -2.90 -13.14 -9.68
C SER A 320 -3.95 -13.95 -8.91
N ASP A 321 -4.93 -14.47 -9.64
CA ASP A 321 -6.01 -15.26 -9.04
C ASP A 321 -6.72 -14.48 -7.92
N ILE A 322 -7.16 -13.27 -8.24
CA ILE A 322 -7.83 -12.35 -7.31
C ILE A 322 -9.32 -12.31 -7.62
N THR A 323 -10.14 -12.51 -6.60
CA THR A 323 -11.58 -12.33 -6.68
C THR A 323 -12.01 -11.17 -5.79
N LEU A 324 -12.68 -10.20 -6.37
CA LEU A 324 -13.23 -9.04 -5.67
C LEU A 324 -14.74 -9.14 -5.66
N ASP A 325 -15.33 -9.13 -4.46
CA ASP A 325 -16.78 -9.20 -4.25
C ASP A 325 -17.31 -7.95 -3.53
N LYS A 326 -18.47 -7.52 -3.95
CA LYS A 326 -19.22 -6.47 -3.27
C LYS A 326 -20.00 -7.05 -2.09
N LEU A 327 -19.94 -6.41 -0.93
CA LEU A 327 -20.61 -6.88 0.30
C LEU A 327 -22.07 -6.47 0.43
N SER A 328 -22.47 -5.32 -0.09
CA SER A 328 -23.82 -4.82 0.11
C SER A 328 -24.34 -4.01 -1.07
N SER A 329 -25.65 -3.76 -1.08
CA SER A 329 -26.36 -2.93 -2.06
C SER A 329 -26.32 -1.43 -1.73
N MET A 330 -25.35 -0.94 -0.97
CA MET A 330 -25.27 0.47 -0.62
C MET A 330 -25.00 1.34 -1.84
N ASP A 331 -25.62 2.53 -1.86
CA ASP A 331 -25.62 3.50 -2.97
C ASP A 331 -24.28 4.24 -3.14
N GLU A 332 -23.20 3.74 -2.55
CA GLU A 332 -21.89 4.39 -2.65
C GLU A 332 -21.06 3.87 -3.81
N ALA A 333 -20.24 4.76 -4.35
CA ALA A 333 -19.34 4.46 -5.45
C ALA A 333 -18.38 3.31 -5.16
N TYR A 334 -18.44 2.27 -5.98
CA TYR A 334 -17.52 1.14 -5.92
C TYR A 334 -16.30 1.37 -6.78
N MET A 335 -15.14 1.08 -6.20
CA MET A 335 -13.87 1.20 -6.89
C MET A 335 -13.10 -0.09 -6.69
N MET A 336 -13.03 -0.91 -7.72
CA MET A 336 -12.43 -2.23 -7.67
C MET A 336 -11.40 -2.41 -8.78
N GLY A 337 -10.19 -2.76 -8.40
CA GLY A 337 -9.13 -3.08 -9.34
C GLY A 337 -8.36 -4.32 -8.91
N GLY A 338 -8.03 -5.20 -9.84
CA GLY A 338 -7.28 -6.39 -9.52
C GLY A 338 -5.95 -6.11 -8.82
N PHE A 339 -5.38 -4.93 -9.05
CA PHE A 339 -4.15 -4.45 -8.43
C PHE A 339 -4.42 -3.36 -7.41
N ILE A 340 -5.02 -2.25 -7.82
CA ILE A 340 -5.38 -1.11 -6.96
C ILE A 340 -6.86 -0.78 -7.16
N GLY A 341 -7.61 -0.65 -6.06
CA GLY A 341 -9.02 -0.26 -6.13
C GLY A 341 -9.20 1.21 -6.50
N TYR A 342 -8.57 2.09 -5.76
CA TYR A 342 -8.69 3.53 -5.91
C TYR A 342 -7.35 4.22 -5.68
N LEU A 343 -6.96 5.07 -6.61
CA LEU A 343 -5.75 5.87 -6.53
C LEU A 343 -6.10 7.35 -6.54
N GLN A 344 -5.69 8.03 -5.51
CA GLN A 344 -5.81 9.47 -5.33
C GLN A 344 -4.42 10.07 -5.15
N SER A 345 -4.06 11.05 -5.99
CA SER A 345 -2.75 11.70 -5.93
C SER A 345 -2.91 13.21 -5.86
N TYR A 346 -2.32 13.83 -4.85
CA TYR A 346 -2.40 15.26 -4.58
C TYR A 346 -1.01 15.88 -4.56
N GLU A 347 -0.67 16.62 -5.62
CA GLU A 347 0.59 17.38 -5.68
C GLU A 347 1.82 16.52 -5.32
N ARG A 348 1.86 15.27 -5.80
CA ARG A 348 2.95 14.32 -5.59
C ARG A 348 3.13 13.45 -6.83
N ASN A 349 4.32 12.90 -6.96
CA ASN A 349 4.61 11.94 -8.01
C ASN A 349 4.26 10.52 -7.56
N THR A 350 3.58 9.79 -8.43
CA THR A 350 3.28 8.38 -8.25
C THR A 350 3.80 7.62 -9.46
N LEU A 351 4.69 6.67 -9.26
CA LEU A 351 5.21 5.79 -10.30
C LEU A 351 4.74 4.36 -10.06
N ILE A 352 4.04 3.81 -11.04
CA ILE A 352 3.55 2.43 -11.05
C ILE A 352 4.14 1.74 -12.26
N GLU A 353 5.20 0.95 -12.06
CA GLU A 353 5.97 0.38 -13.17
C GLU A 353 6.31 -1.10 -13.02
N ASN A 354 6.38 -1.80 -14.14
CA ASN A 354 6.81 -3.20 -14.21
C ASN A 354 5.97 -4.13 -13.33
N ASN A 355 4.67 -3.86 -13.22
CA ASN A 355 3.73 -4.68 -12.47
C ASN A 355 2.89 -5.53 -13.42
N SER A 356 2.31 -6.60 -12.89
CA SER A 356 1.44 -7.46 -13.69
C SER A 356 0.22 -7.93 -12.90
N VAL A 357 -0.87 -8.15 -13.63
CA VAL A 357 -2.05 -8.82 -13.10
C VAL A 357 -2.49 -9.94 -14.04
N SER A 358 -3.02 -10.99 -13.46
CA SER A 358 -3.57 -12.11 -14.22
C SER A 358 -4.72 -12.76 -13.47
N ASN A 359 -5.69 -13.29 -14.22
CA ASN A 359 -6.85 -14.00 -13.69
C ASN A 359 -7.58 -13.23 -12.58
N ILE A 360 -8.09 -12.05 -12.92
CA ILE A 360 -8.87 -11.21 -12.03
C ILE A 360 -10.35 -11.42 -12.28
N ALA A 361 -11.12 -11.65 -11.22
CA ALA A 361 -12.57 -11.71 -11.24
C ALA A 361 -13.14 -10.61 -10.34
N ILE A 362 -14.06 -9.83 -10.88
CA ILE A 362 -14.82 -8.84 -10.12
C ILE A 362 -16.29 -9.22 -10.22
N ASN A 363 -16.87 -9.59 -9.09
CA ASN A 363 -18.25 -10.06 -9.03
C ASN A 363 -19.17 -8.92 -8.58
N TYR A 364 -20.11 -8.59 -9.47
CA TYR A 364 -21.24 -7.75 -9.13
C TYR A 364 -22.43 -8.64 -8.82
N ILE A 365 -23.19 -8.28 -7.79
CA ILE A 365 -24.47 -8.91 -7.51
C ILE A 365 -25.52 -8.24 -8.40
N TYR A 366 -25.45 -8.43 -9.70
CA TYR A 366 -26.53 -8.14 -10.63
C TYR A 366 -27.14 -9.44 -11.07
N THR A 367 -28.42 -9.58 -10.82
CA THR A 367 -29.14 -10.85 -11.03
C THR A 367 -29.83 -10.93 -12.38
N SER A 368 -29.93 -9.83 -13.16
CA SER A 368 -30.47 -9.87 -14.51
C SER A 368 -29.96 -8.75 -15.42
N PRO A 369 -29.94 -8.95 -16.76
CA PRO A 369 -29.61 -7.91 -17.73
C PRO A 369 -30.53 -6.68 -17.69
N ASP A 370 -31.79 -6.84 -17.28
CA ASP A 370 -32.75 -5.75 -17.20
C ASP A 370 -32.53 -4.89 -15.95
N GLU A 371 -32.03 -5.47 -14.87
CA GLU A 371 -31.56 -4.71 -13.69
C GLU A 371 -30.32 -3.89 -14.01
N VAL A 372 -29.51 -4.31 -14.98
CA VAL A 372 -28.35 -3.56 -15.44
C VAL A 372 -28.76 -2.24 -16.09
N THR A 373 -29.87 -2.18 -16.82
CA THR A 373 -30.31 -0.96 -17.49
C THR A 373 -30.78 0.13 -16.55
N ASP A 374 -31.44 -0.19 -15.45
CA ASP A 374 -31.90 0.79 -14.46
C ASP A 374 -30.78 1.15 -13.44
N LYS A 375 -29.92 0.18 -13.11
CA LYS A 375 -28.80 0.38 -12.18
C LYS A 375 -27.50 0.82 -12.86
N VAL A 376 -27.43 0.82 -14.19
CA VAL A 376 -26.25 1.31 -14.92
C VAL A 376 -26.10 2.82 -14.75
N ALA A 377 -27.17 3.54 -14.42
CA ALA A 377 -27.07 4.93 -13.96
C ALA A 377 -26.28 5.04 -12.64
N ASP A 378 -26.44 4.07 -11.74
CA ASP A 378 -25.64 3.98 -10.51
C ASP A 378 -24.23 3.41 -10.80
N MET A 379 -24.05 2.69 -11.90
CA MET A 379 -22.74 2.21 -12.38
C MET A 379 -21.85 3.31 -12.95
N GLU A 380 -22.39 4.50 -13.27
CA GLU A 380 -21.53 5.67 -13.51
C GLU A 380 -20.63 5.97 -12.31
N GLN A 381 -21.00 5.47 -11.15
CA GLN A 381 -20.22 5.55 -9.91
C GLN A 381 -19.42 4.28 -9.61
N THR A 382 -19.51 3.26 -10.45
CA THR A 382 -18.81 2.00 -10.24
C THR A 382 -17.61 1.90 -11.16
N TYR A 383 -16.45 2.03 -10.58
CA TYR A 383 -15.19 2.11 -11.30
C TYR A 383 -14.41 0.82 -11.11
N CYS A 384 -14.37 0.00 -12.16
CA CYS A 384 -13.77 -1.33 -12.07
C CYS A 384 -12.89 -1.65 -13.26
N HIS A 385 -11.76 -2.29 -12.97
CA HIS A 385 -10.81 -2.75 -13.97
C HIS A 385 -9.97 -3.92 -13.43
N ALA A 386 -9.39 -4.70 -14.34
CA ALA A 386 -8.46 -5.75 -13.95
C ALA A 386 -7.22 -5.20 -13.23
N PHE A 387 -6.79 -3.98 -13.50
CA PHE A 387 -5.61 -3.36 -12.91
C PHE A 387 -5.98 -2.29 -11.87
N ILE A 388 -6.35 -1.09 -12.27
CA ILE A 388 -6.74 0.00 -11.35
C ILE A 388 -8.21 0.35 -11.60
N GLY A 389 -9.02 0.33 -10.53
CA GLY A 389 -10.45 0.64 -10.64
C GLY A 389 -10.69 2.09 -10.98
N ASN A 390 -10.11 2.99 -10.21
CA ASN A 390 -10.31 4.42 -10.37
C ASN A 390 -9.05 5.22 -10.02
N VAL A 391 -8.78 6.24 -10.82
CA VAL A 391 -7.74 7.24 -10.53
C VAL A 391 -8.41 8.60 -10.40
N ILE A 392 -8.26 9.26 -9.27
CA ILE A 392 -8.72 10.63 -9.05
C ILE A 392 -7.54 11.53 -8.73
N ASN A 393 -7.61 12.69 -9.31
CA ASN A 393 -6.64 13.73 -9.18
C ASN A 393 -7.40 15.04 -8.93
N THR A 394 -7.69 15.30 -7.66
CA THR A 394 -8.46 16.48 -7.28
C THR A 394 -7.58 17.48 -6.55
N SER A 395 -7.21 18.54 -7.20
CA SER A 395 -6.84 19.78 -6.56
C SER A 395 -6.89 20.93 -7.56
N LYS A 396 -6.83 22.14 -7.08
CA LYS A 396 -6.98 23.35 -7.89
C LYS A 396 -5.93 23.41 -8.99
N LYS A 397 -6.34 23.79 -10.20
CA LYS A 397 -5.42 24.05 -11.31
C LYS A 397 -4.57 25.26 -10.97
N ASP A 398 -3.42 24.97 -10.51
CA ASP A 398 -2.38 25.96 -10.37
C ASP A 398 -1.13 25.47 -11.13
N GLU A 399 -0.04 26.15 -10.93
CA GLU A 399 1.24 25.83 -11.54
C GLU A 399 1.74 24.41 -11.24
N SER A 400 1.13 23.70 -10.28
CA SER A 400 1.54 22.37 -9.84
C SER A 400 1.22 21.27 -10.86
N TYR A 401 0.25 21.46 -11.76
CA TYR A 401 -0.08 20.50 -12.82
C TYR A 401 1.12 20.12 -13.69
N ASN A 402 2.03 21.04 -13.92
CA ASN A 402 3.23 20.77 -14.71
C ASN A 402 4.37 20.12 -13.92
N LYS A 403 4.25 20.05 -12.59
CA LYS A 403 5.28 19.53 -11.69
C LYS A 403 5.09 18.06 -11.32
N TYR A 404 3.85 17.58 -11.28
CA TYR A 404 3.52 16.26 -10.72
C TYR A 404 2.85 15.36 -11.73
N SER A 405 3.14 14.06 -11.63
CA SER A 405 2.60 13.05 -12.53
C SER A 405 2.26 11.77 -11.81
N VAL A 406 1.17 11.15 -12.21
CA VAL A 406 0.90 9.73 -12.00
C VAL A 406 1.37 9.02 -13.27
N VAL A 407 2.38 8.19 -13.17
CA VAL A 407 3.00 7.49 -14.29
C VAL A 407 2.76 5.99 -14.17
N LEU A 408 2.11 5.42 -15.19
CA LEU A 408 1.99 3.98 -15.39
C LEU A 408 2.95 3.60 -16.53
N LYS A 409 3.87 2.68 -16.27
CA LYS A 409 4.91 2.32 -17.24
C LYS A 409 5.20 0.82 -17.24
N ASN A 410 5.16 0.20 -18.39
CA ASN A 410 5.49 -1.22 -18.60
C ASN A 410 4.70 -2.16 -17.66
N ASN A 411 3.44 -1.85 -17.40
CA ASN A 411 2.58 -2.76 -16.66
C ASN A 411 1.91 -3.74 -17.64
N ARG A 412 1.58 -4.92 -17.15
CA ARG A 412 0.96 -5.95 -17.96
C ARG A 412 -0.35 -6.45 -17.35
N VAL A 413 -1.38 -6.49 -18.18
CA VAL A 413 -2.67 -7.10 -17.88
C VAL A 413 -2.86 -8.27 -18.85
N ASP A 414 -2.81 -9.50 -18.35
CA ASP A 414 -2.86 -10.69 -19.22
C ASP A 414 -4.26 -10.89 -19.82
N LYS A 415 -5.31 -10.55 -19.07
CA LYS A 415 -6.68 -10.69 -19.52
C LYS A 415 -7.55 -9.56 -19.00
N GLN A 416 -8.25 -8.88 -19.90
CA GLN A 416 -9.25 -7.90 -19.53
C GLN A 416 -10.49 -8.58 -18.94
N LEU A 417 -11.21 -7.86 -18.09
CA LEU A 417 -12.48 -8.32 -17.56
C LEU A 417 -13.52 -8.40 -18.69
N GLU A 418 -14.14 -9.56 -18.84
CA GLU A 418 -15.10 -9.78 -19.95
C GLU A 418 -16.34 -8.89 -19.85
N ASN A 419 -16.74 -8.51 -18.61
CA ASN A 419 -17.94 -7.74 -18.34
C ASN A 419 -17.66 -6.39 -17.69
N ALA A 420 -16.41 -5.93 -17.67
CA ALA A 420 -16.08 -4.65 -17.07
C ALA A 420 -16.55 -3.50 -17.97
N VAL A 421 -17.26 -2.58 -17.39
CA VAL A 421 -17.52 -1.30 -18.03
C VAL A 421 -16.24 -0.47 -17.84
N THR A 422 -15.42 -0.41 -18.86
CA THR A 422 -14.22 0.43 -18.86
C THR A 422 -14.55 1.79 -19.45
N CYS A 423 -13.96 2.83 -18.94
CA CYS A 423 -14.25 4.17 -19.39
C CYS A 423 -13.18 4.80 -20.25
N ASP A 424 -12.10 4.15 -20.49
CA ASP A 424 -11.02 4.74 -21.26
C ASP A 424 -10.67 3.93 -22.50
N ARG A 425 -10.44 4.67 -23.53
CA ARG A 425 -10.16 4.20 -24.87
C ARG A 425 -8.79 3.61 -25.11
N THR A 426 -7.80 4.12 -24.40
CA THR A 426 -6.41 3.80 -24.69
C THR A 426 -5.83 2.91 -23.65
N ASN A 427 -6.62 2.65 -22.62
CA ASN A 427 -5.99 2.14 -21.48
C ASN A 427 -6.42 0.72 -21.20
N ASN A 428 -5.43 -0.09 -21.07
CA ASN A 428 -5.55 -1.46 -20.60
C ASN A 428 -5.43 -1.55 -19.07
N TYR A 429 -5.47 -0.39 -18.35
CA TYR A 429 -5.04 -0.34 -16.96
C TYR A 429 -6.04 0.27 -16.00
N ILE A 430 -6.84 1.25 -16.43
CA ILE A 430 -7.69 2.06 -15.53
C ILE A 430 -9.16 1.94 -15.92
N GLY A 431 -10.03 1.71 -14.93
CA GLY A 431 -11.47 1.69 -15.14
C GLY A 431 -12.05 3.08 -15.32
N TRP A 432 -11.61 4.01 -14.50
CA TRP A 432 -12.02 5.41 -14.56
C TRP A 432 -10.89 6.36 -14.17
N TRP A 433 -10.87 7.49 -14.86
CA TRP A 433 -10.04 8.63 -14.49
C TRP A 433 -10.91 9.86 -14.37
N ALA A 434 -10.88 10.50 -13.22
CA ALA A 434 -11.59 11.75 -12.98
C ALA A 434 -10.60 12.91 -13.11
N GLY A 435 -10.20 13.18 -14.32
CA GLY A 435 -9.26 14.24 -14.60
C GLY A 435 -9.88 15.63 -14.70
N ASP A 436 -11.15 15.77 -15.03
CA ASP A 436 -11.80 17.06 -15.34
C ASP A 436 -13.21 17.10 -14.77
N TYR A 437 -13.30 16.76 -13.52
CA TYR A 437 -14.58 16.57 -12.89
C TYR A 437 -15.17 17.88 -12.37
N ASN A 438 -16.19 18.37 -13.04
CA ASN A 438 -16.98 19.50 -12.56
C ASN A 438 -18.30 19.02 -11.97
N LEU A 439 -18.29 18.66 -10.69
CA LEU A 439 -19.47 18.13 -10.00
C LEU A 439 -20.59 19.17 -9.81
N ASN A 440 -20.28 20.46 -9.72
CA ASN A 440 -21.22 21.49 -9.30
C ASN A 440 -21.05 22.82 -10.05
N GLY A 441 -20.59 22.82 -11.27
CA GLY A 441 -20.32 24.08 -12.01
C GLY A 441 -19.04 24.78 -11.59
N ASN A 442 -18.26 24.24 -10.66
CA ASN A 442 -16.95 24.76 -10.28
C ASN A 442 -15.88 24.08 -11.13
N ASN A 443 -15.02 24.86 -11.74
CA ASN A 443 -13.86 24.36 -12.46
C ASN A 443 -12.94 23.63 -11.49
N VAL A 444 -12.99 22.33 -11.49
CA VAL A 444 -12.02 21.49 -10.78
C VAL A 444 -10.85 21.24 -11.70
N SER A 445 -9.70 21.52 -11.22
CA SER A 445 -8.50 21.48 -12.00
C SER A 445 -7.50 20.48 -11.43
N TYR A 446 -6.58 20.04 -12.29
CA TYR A 446 -5.61 18.98 -12.00
C TYR A 446 -4.35 19.52 -11.37
N SER A 447 -3.83 18.81 -10.36
CA SER A 447 -2.48 19.07 -9.86
C SER A 447 -1.44 18.09 -10.41
N THR A 448 -1.89 17.01 -11.05
CA THR A 448 -1.01 15.95 -11.55
C THR A 448 -1.45 15.47 -12.92
N LYS A 449 -0.48 15.18 -13.79
CA LYS A 449 -0.73 14.54 -15.07
C LYS A 449 -0.87 13.05 -14.89
N LEU A 450 -1.71 12.41 -15.70
CA LEU A 450 -1.67 10.97 -15.89
C LEU A 450 -0.87 10.66 -17.15
N VAL A 451 0.17 9.86 -17.03
CA VAL A 451 1.03 9.43 -18.13
C VAL A 451 1.01 7.91 -18.18
N ILE A 452 0.61 7.34 -19.31
CA ILE A 452 0.59 5.89 -19.53
C ILE A 452 1.53 5.58 -20.68
N ASP A 453 2.59 4.81 -20.41
CA ASP A 453 3.62 4.41 -21.37
C ASP A 453 4.15 5.59 -22.22
N GLY A 454 4.38 6.71 -21.56
CA GLY A 454 4.91 7.93 -22.17
C GLY A 454 3.88 8.87 -22.79
N GLU A 455 2.61 8.48 -22.86
CA GLU A 455 1.54 9.33 -23.37
C GLU A 455 0.78 10.04 -22.26
N ILE A 456 0.62 11.35 -22.41
CA ILE A 456 -0.21 12.15 -21.51
C ILE A 456 -1.67 11.92 -21.83
N MET A 457 -2.44 11.54 -20.83
CA MET A 457 -3.87 11.26 -20.96
C MET A 457 -4.67 12.56 -20.82
N ASP A 458 -4.83 13.30 -21.91
CA ASP A 458 -5.45 14.62 -21.94
C ASP A 458 -6.98 14.60 -22.12
N ARG A 459 -7.56 13.47 -22.54
CA ARG A 459 -8.96 13.41 -22.94
C ARG A 459 -9.76 12.45 -22.08
N TRP A 460 -10.45 13.03 -21.12
CA TRP A 460 -11.37 12.31 -20.26
C TRP A 460 -12.79 12.45 -20.77
N ILE A 461 -13.45 11.33 -20.93
CA ILE A 461 -14.84 11.31 -21.37
C ILE A 461 -15.72 11.18 -20.14
N GLU A 462 -16.02 12.31 -19.54
CA GLU A 462 -17.16 12.44 -18.65
C GLU A 462 -18.46 12.55 -19.41
N VAL A 463 -19.55 12.18 -18.74
CA VAL A 463 -20.91 12.34 -19.28
C VAL A 463 -21.17 13.76 -19.80
N LYS A 464 -20.74 14.78 -19.07
CA LYS A 464 -20.85 16.19 -19.49
C LYS A 464 -20.01 16.57 -20.67
N ARG A 465 -18.84 15.93 -20.83
CA ARG A 465 -17.91 16.25 -21.91
C ARG A 465 -18.27 15.57 -23.22
N VAL A 466 -18.93 14.43 -23.18
CA VAL A 466 -19.34 13.75 -24.42
C VAL A 466 -20.20 14.65 -25.28
N ALA A 467 -21.19 15.33 -24.70
CA ALA A 467 -22.02 16.28 -25.42
C ALA A 467 -21.19 17.44 -26.01
N ASN A 468 -20.24 17.99 -25.22
CA ASN A 468 -19.37 19.08 -25.70
C ASN A 468 -18.39 18.60 -26.77
N LEU A 469 -17.81 17.41 -26.63
CA LEU A 469 -16.94 16.81 -27.63
C LEU A 469 -17.66 16.57 -28.94
N LEU A 470 -18.88 16.09 -28.88
CA LEU A 470 -19.71 15.91 -30.08
C LEU A 470 -20.01 17.25 -30.76
N ARG A 471 -20.20 18.34 -30.00
CA ARG A 471 -20.38 19.68 -30.55
C ARG A 471 -19.11 20.27 -31.13
N THR A 472 -17.95 20.00 -30.55
CA THR A 472 -16.65 20.52 -31.02
C THR A 472 -16.00 19.69 -32.12
N GLY A 473 -16.35 18.42 -32.23
CA GLY A 473 -15.83 17.51 -33.25
C GLY A 473 -14.47 16.89 -32.90
N GLY A 474 -13.93 16.13 -33.86
CA GLY A 474 -12.69 15.38 -33.77
C GLY A 474 -12.91 13.91 -33.47
N ASP A 475 -11.86 13.21 -33.04
CA ASP A 475 -11.91 11.78 -32.75
C ASP A 475 -12.39 11.55 -31.33
N ILE A 476 -13.53 10.86 -31.19
CA ILE A 476 -14.21 10.59 -29.93
C ILE A 476 -14.39 9.09 -29.78
N SER A 477 -13.98 8.50 -28.68
CA SER A 477 -14.22 7.10 -28.40
C SER A 477 -15.03 6.93 -27.11
N ILE A 478 -16.08 6.11 -27.17
CA ILE A 478 -16.92 5.76 -26.02
C ILE A 478 -16.64 4.32 -25.64
N TYR A 479 -16.25 4.09 -24.41
CA TYR A 479 -15.84 2.77 -23.91
C TYR A 479 -16.81 2.14 -22.93
N ARG A 480 -17.68 2.95 -22.35
CA ARG A 480 -18.62 2.51 -21.34
C ARG A 480 -20.02 3.03 -21.61
N TYR A 481 -20.87 2.83 -20.65
CA TYR A 481 -22.19 3.41 -20.61
C TYR A 481 -22.12 4.92 -20.29
N VAL A 482 -22.60 5.73 -21.19
CA VAL A 482 -22.69 7.19 -21.04
C VAL A 482 -24.14 7.60 -21.26
N ASP A 483 -24.77 8.09 -20.20
CA ASP A 483 -26.16 8.57 -20.24
C ASP A 483 -26.20 10.09 -20.20
N LEU A 484 -26.37 10.71 -21.37
CA LEU A 484 -26.45 12.16 -21.51
C LEU A 484 -27.72 12.76 -20.90
N THR A 485 -28.73 11.95 -20.58
CA THR A 485 -29.96 12.43 -19.94
C THR A 485 -29.79 12.79 -18.48
N LYS A 486 -28.72 12.30 -17.85
CA LYS A 486 -28.38 12.58 -16.44
C LYS A 486 -27.77 13.96 -16.22
N ASN A 487 -27.45 14.68 -17.27
CA ASN A 487 -27.02 16.07 -17.19
C ASN A 487 -28.17 17.04 -17.15
N ASN A 488 -28.03 18.15 -16.40
CA ASN A 488 -28.96 19.28 -16.42
C ASN A 488 -29.08 19.96 -17.80
N GLU A 489 -28.30 19.53 -18.79
CA GLU A 489 -28.32 19.96 -20.19
C GLU A 489 -29.27 19.12 -21.07
N SER A 490 -30.13 18.32 -20.49
CA SER A 490 -30.95 17.30 -21.17
C SER A 490 -31.96 17.83 -22.22
N SER A 491 -32.06 19.14 -22.42
CA SER A 491 -32.96 19.76 -23.39
C SER A 491 -32.27 20.34 -24.64
N GLN A 492 -30.95 20.27 -24.73
CA GLN A 492 -30.23 20.86 -25.87
C GLN A 492 -29.88 19.84 -26.92
N GLU A 493 -30.24 20.14 -28.16
CA GLU A 493 -29.81 19.37 -29.33
C GLU A 493 -28.28 19.33 -29.43
N ILE A 494 -27.75 18.20 -29.87
CA ILE A 494 -26.31 18.02 -30.10
C ILE A 494 -26.06 18.24 -31.59
N ASN A 495 -25.53 19.40 -31.94
CA ASN A 495 -25.20 19.75 -33.31
C ASN A 495 -23.73 19.47 -33.60
N ILE A 496 -23.48 18.57 -34.54
CA ILE A 496 -22.13 18.26 -35.02
C ILE A 496 -21.83 19.19 -36.19
N THR A 497 -20.99 20.19 -35.95
CA THR A 497 -20.66 21.23 -36.92
C THR A 497 -19.26 21.12 -37.50
N ALA A 498 -18.47 20.16 -37.03
CA ALA A 498 -17.13 19.86 -37.52
C ALA A 498 -17.00 18.36 -37.82
N GLU A 499 -16.00 18.01 -38.61
CA GLU A 499 -15.71 16.60 -38.91
C GLU A 499 -15.49 15.82 -37.60
N THR A 500 -16.23 14.74 -37.43
CA THR A 500 -16.24 13.93 -36.20
C THR A 500 -16.17 12.44 -36.54
N VAL A 501 -15.30 11.74 -35.84
CA VAL A 501 -15.25 10.28 -35.85
C VAL A 501 -15.63 9.79 -34.45
N LEU A 502 -16.78 9.13 -34.35
CA LEU A 502 -17.29 8.55 -33.11
C LEU A 502 -17.08 7.04 -33.11
N THR A 503 -16.23 6.58 -32.24
CA THR A 503 -15.99 5.14 -32.05
C THR A 503 -16.76 4.67 -30.82
N LEU A 504 -17.69 3.73 -31.02
CA LEU A 504 -18.40 3.05 -29.96
C LEU A 504 -17.73 1.70 -29.72
N GLU A 505 -16.93 1.60 -28.69
CA GLU A 505 -16.22 0.37 -28.39
C GLU A 505 -17.16 -0.77 -27.99
N LYS A 506 -16.69 -1.99 -28.03
CA LYS A 506 -17.48 -3.16 -27.64
C LYS A 506 -18.04 -2.97 -26.23
N ASN A 507 -19.33 -3.19 -26.05
CA ASN A 507 -20.09 -2.98 -24.81
C ASN A 507 -20.29 -1.51 -24.40
N ALA A 508 -19.83 -0.54 -25.18
CA ALA A 508 -20.18 0.85 -24.94
C ALA A 508 -21.67 1.11 -25.26
N VAL A 509 -22.31 1.95 -24.46
CA VAL A 509 -23.67 2.40 -24.70
C VAL A 509 -23.74 3.91 -24.49
N LEU A 510 -24.11 4.64 -25.52
CA LEU A 510 -24.35 6.07 -25.46
C LEU A 510 -25.86 6.32 -25.49
N ILE A 511 -26.43 6.81 -24.38
CA ILE A 511 -27.83 7.20 -24.29
C ILE A 511 -27.94 8.70 -24.53
N VAL A 512 -28.65 9.05 -25.58
CA VAL A 512 -28.90 10.45 -25.96
C VAL A 512 -30.23 10.98 -25.39
N GLY A 513 -31.13 10.08 -25.06
CA GLY A 513 -32.45 10.45 -24.51
C GLY A 513 -33.32 11.17 -25.54
N LYS A 514 -33.91 12.29 -25.15
CA LYS A 514 -34.67 13.17 -26.03
C LYS A 514 -33.82 14.19 -26.78
N GLN A 515 -32.53 14.23 -26.50
CA GLN A 515 -31.58 15.04 -27.24
C GLN A 515 -31.33 14.37 -28.60
N GLN A 516 -31.56 15.11 -29.63
CA GLN A 516 -31.28 14.66 -30.98
C GLN A 516 -29.84 15.01 -31.36
N VAL A 517 -29.14 14.07 -31.97
CA VAL A 517 -27.84 14.34 -32.58
C VAL A 517 -28.06 14.76 -34.03
N ASN A 518 -27.75 16.01 -34.36
CA ASN A 518 -27.89 16.57 -35.68
C ASN A 518 -26.51 16.67 -36.35
N ASN A 519 -26.28 15.87 -37.37
CA ASN A 519 -25.07 16.00 -38.18
C ASN A 519 -25.25 17.10 -39.23
N LYS A 520 -24.47 18.16 -39.08
CA LYS A 520 -24.43 19.31 -40.01
C LYS A 520 -23.10 19.39 -40.75
N SER A 521 -22.21 18.43 -40.56
CA SER A 521 -20.90 18.37 -41.22
C SER A 521 -20.61 16.97 -41.73
N LYS A 522 -19.56 16.34 -41.25
CA LYS A 522 -19.23 14.96 -41.58
C LYS A 522 -19.10 14.15 -40.29
N LEU A 523 -19.90 13.13 -40.13
CA LEU A 523 -19.89 12.21 -39.00
C LEU A 523 -19.61 10.79 -39.45
N THR A 524 -18.59 10.18 -38.93
CA THR A 524 -18.31 8.75 -39.08
C THR A 524 -18.59 8.06 -37.73
N VAL A 525 -19.44 7.04 -37.74
CA VAL A 525 -19.72 6.20 -36.55
C VAL A 525 -19.20 4.80 -36.83
N LYS A 526 -18.39 4.27 -35.91
CA LYS A 526 -17.78 2.94 -36.04
C LYS A 526 -17.71 2.22 -34.70
N GLY A 527 -17.36 0.94 -34.74
CA GLY A 527 -17.24 0.10 -33.55
C GLY A 527 -18.42 -0.82 -33.32
N ALA A 528 -18.43 -1.54 -32.20
CA ALA A 528 -19.42 -2.57 -31.90
C ALA A 528 -20.38 -2.18 -30.76
N GLY A 529 -20.29 -0.97 -30.23
CA GLY A 529 -21.16 -0.46 -29.18
C GLY A 529 -22.50 0.05 -29.69
N ALA A 530 -23.31 0.63 -28.81
CA ALA A 530 -24.67 1.04 -29.09
C ALA A 530 -24.91 2.53 -28.83
N MET A 531 -25.80 3.14 -29.60
CA MET A 531 -26.44 4.43 -29.32
C MET A 531 -27.95 4.24 -29.13
N LYS A 532 -28.51 4.90 -28.13
CA LYS A 532 -29.94 4.83 -27.80
C LYS A 532 -30.54 6.21 -27.60
N ALA A 533 -31.72 6.43 -28.14
CA ALA A 533 -32.50 7.65 -27.97
C ALA A 533 -33.96 7.38 -27.73
N THR A 534 -34.68 8.43 -27.30
CA THR A 534 -36.13 8.48 -27.28
C THR A 534 -36.55 9.37 -28.43
N ASP A 535 -37.45 8.88 -29.29
CA ASP A 535 -37.99 9.49 -30.51
C ASP A 535 -36.98 9.54 -31.67
N TYR A 536 -36.02 10.43 -31.67
CA TYR A 536 -35.01 10.56 -32.74
C TYR A 536 -33.61 10.41 -32.17
N LEU A 537 -32.77 9.58 -32.83
CA LEU A 537 -31.39 9.40 -32.42
C LEU A 537 -30.45 10.28 -33.24
N LEU A 538 -30.40 10.09 -34.56
CA LEU A 538 -29.43 10.71 -35.44
C LEU A 538 -30.13 11.31 -36.67
N MET A 539 -29.97 12.61 -36.85
CA MET A 539 -30.44 13.33 -38.04
C MET A 539 -29.21 13.73 -38.87
N ASN A 540 -29.15 13.25 -40.11
CA ASN A 540 -28.18 13.72 -41.08
C ASN A 540 -28.81 14.80 -41.95
N GLU A 541 -28.44 16.05 -41.75
CA GLU A 541 -29.07 17.19 -42.41
C GLU A 541 -28.61 17.33 -43.87
N THR A 542 -29.38 18.09 -44.61
CA THR A 542 -29.06 18.40 -46.04
C THR A 542 -27.67 19.05 -46.13
N GLY A 543 -26.81 18.47 -46.98
CA GLY A 543 -25.44 18.93 -47.17
C GLY A 543 -24.43 18.27 -46.25
N ALA A 544 -24.87 17.52 -45.24
CA ALA A 544 -24.00 16.77 -44.36
C ALA A 544 -23.70 15.36 -44.90
N GLU A 545 -22.60 14.78 -44.47
CA GLU A 545 -22.21 13.41 -44.81
C GLU A 545 -22.22 12.53 -43.55
N LEU A 546 -22.90 11.38 -43.62
CA LEU A 546 -22.94 10.39 -42.56
C LEU A 546 -22.36 9.07 -43.08
N ILE A 547 -21.34 8.58 -42.41
CA ILE A 547 -20.71 7.30 -42.67
C ILE A 547 -20.93 6.38 -41.47
N ILE A 548 -21.56 5.24 -41.67
CA ILE A 548 -21.77 4.24 -40.61
C ILE A 548 -20.96 3.00 -40.97
N GLU A 549 -19.90 2.75 -40.23
CA GLU A 549 -19.03 1.60 -40.35
C GLU A 549 -19.29 0.53 -39.28
N GLY A 550 -20.18 0.83 -38.31
CA GLY A 550 -20.56 -0.08 -37.24
C GLY A 550 -21.47 0.59 -36.23
N GLY A 551 -21.80 -0.15 -35.19
CA GLY A 551 -22.66 0.31 -34.11
C GLY A 551 -24.07 -0.26 -34.17
N ILE A 552 -24.76 -0.21 -33.04
CA ILE A 552 -26.17 -0.58 -32.88
C ILE A 552 -26.94 0.69 -32.54
N PHE A 553 -27.92 1.02 -33.37
CA PHE A 553 -28.70 2.25 -33.22
C PHE A 553 -30.13 1.89 -32.84
N THR A 554 -30.60 2.40 -31.71
CA THR A 554 -31.95 2.15 -31.21
C THR A 554 -32.64 3.46 -30.87
N ALA A 555 -33.84 3.67 -31.39
CA ALA A 555 -34.74 4.74 -30.97
C ALA A 555 -36.06 4.14 -30.50
N THR A 556 -36.48 4.50 -29.29
CA THR A 556 -37.75 4.08 -28.72
C THR A 556 -38.69 5.27 -28.70
N SER A 557 -39.96 5.06 -29.07
CA SER A 557 -40.96 6.12 -29.01
C SER A 557 -41.50 6.29 -27.57
N ALA A 558 -41.57 7.53 -27.09
CA ALA A 558 -42.18 7.86 -25.80
C ALA A 558 -43.72 8.01 -25.90
N THR A 559 -44.19 8.16 -27.11
CA THR A 559 -45.63 8.29 -27.46
C THR A 559 -45.86 7.45 -28.71
N ASP A 560 -47.09 7.33 -29.20
CA ASP A 560 -47.44 6.55 -30.41
C ASP A 560 -46.72 7.00 -31.71
N ALA A 561 -45.80 7.93 -31.62
CA ALA A 561 -44.92 8.30 -32.73
C ALA A 561 -43.87 7.25 -32.96
N ASN A 562 -43.49 7.03 -34.21
CA ASN A 562 -42.47 6.07 -34.58
C ASN A 562 -41.09 6.58 -34.16
N GLY A 563 -40.34 5.78 -33.37
CA GLY A 563 -38.95 6.04 -33.09
C GLY A 563 -38.12 5.96 -34.35
N VAL A 564 -37.23 6.94 -34.56
CA VAL A 564 -36.36 7.01 -35.75
C VAL A 564 -34.88 6.95 -35.33
N ALA A 565 -34.22 5.85 -35.65
CA ALA A 565 -32.80 5.67 -35.32
C ALA A 565 -31.91 6.57 -36.18
N VAL A 566 -32.16 6.60 -37.47
CA VAL A 566 -31.41 7.46 -38.42
C VAL A 566 -32.41 8.11 -39.38
N TYR A 567 -32.38 9.43 -39.48
CA TYR A 567 -33.13 10.18 -40.49
C TYR A 567 -32.13 10.89 -41.41
N ASN A 568 -32.10 10.49 -42.66
CA ASN A 568 -31.13 10.97 -43.63
C ASN A 568 -31.75 11.93 -44.64
N GLN A 569 -31.30 13.18 -44.63
CA GLN A 569 -31.60 14.20 -45.64
C GLN A 569 -30.37 14.62 -46.46
N GLY A 570 -29.20 14.15 -46.04
CA GLY A 570 -27.90 14.43 -46.67
C GLY A 570 -27.36 13.26 -47.50
N LYS A 571 -26.04 13.20 -47.58
CA LYS A 571 -25.31 12.13 -48.24
C LYS A 571 -24.98 11.00 -47.26
#